data_dfd77ee636d6e598cbc40a220661d2de
#
_entry.id   dfd77ee636d6e598cbc40a220661d2de
#
_cell.length_a   1.000
_cell.length_b   1.000
_cell.length_c   1.000
_cell.angle_alpha   90.00
_cell.angle_beta   90.00
_cell.angle_gamma   90.00
#
_symmetry.space_group_name_H-M   'P 1'
#
loop_
_entity.id
_entity.type
_entity.pdbx_description
1 polymer ?
#
loop_
_entity_poly.entity_id
_entity_poly.type
_entity_poly.pdbx_seq_one_letter_code
_entity_poly.pdbx_strand_id
1 'polypeptide(L)'
;MSKMKFAALAAMATASVLLVAGCASTTTATPTASANTDEAAIPAVQVDSAAAALLPAKYKTAGINVASDIPYAPMEMFDDENNPTGFDYDLSQSVAQKLGVKISFNKQAWDSIIPSLQAGNHDIIMSGMNDTVERQATLDYVDYFKGGFSIVVAKGNPQGVKTLTDLCGQPVTIQKATVQGDMLKALTPQCTAAGKKAVIINEYPSDPEALNALRAGKGIADVMDAPIAAYAAQTSGKGQYFDLITDAANPNGYEAVYTGIGVLKANKELTAALQKAVQSLIDDGTYGKILAKWNLSSFGVTTATINGTKK
;
A
#
# COMPACT_ATOMS: atom_id res chain seq x y z
N MET A 1 22.92 61.63 -12.89
CA MET A 1 22.48 62.88 -12.22
C MET A 1 21.13 62.54 -11.57
N SER A 2 20.90 62.51 -10.32
CA SER A 2 21.17 63.33 -9.18
C SER A 2 21.19 62.48 -7.91
N LYS A 3 22.10 62.79 -7.10
CA LYS A 3 22.50 62.40 -5.78
C LYS A 3 21.55 62.85 -4.68
N MET A 4 21.75 62.22 -3.54
CA MET A 4 21.62 62.77 -2.17
C MET A 4 20.37 62.36 -1.40
N LYS A 5 20.37 62.08 -0.05
CA LYS A 5 21.43 62.11 0.99
C LYS A 5 20.94 61.33 2.20
N PHE A 6 21.88 60.86 3.01
CA PHE A 6 21.77 60.32 4.38
C PHE A 6 21.07 61.27 5.37
N ALA A 7 20.40 60.68 6.39
CA ALA A 7 20.45 61.19 7.74
C ALA A 7 20.16 60.07 8.73
N ALA A 8 21.16 59.78 9.55
CA ALA A 8 21.08 59.00 10.78
C ALA A 8 20.73 59.95 11.94
N LEU A 9 19.95 59.49 12.91
CA LEU A 9 19.95 60.02 14.28
C LEU A 9 19.70 58.90 15.26
N ALA A 10 20.64 58.76 16.21
CA ALA A 10 20.59 57.96 17.40
C ALA A 10 20.11 58.80 18.57
N ALA A 11 19.42 58.20 19.57
CA ALA A 11 19.55 58.53 20.98
C ALA A 11 18.53 57.72 21.82
N MET A 12 19.02 56.91 22.66
CA MET A 12 19.08 56.89 24.15
C MET A 12 17.85 56.48 24.93
N ALA A 13 18.08 55.40 25.58
CA ALA A 13 17.66 54.79 26.82
C ALA A 13 16.80 55.59 27.81
N THR A 14 15.80 54.92 28.39
CA THR A 14 15.58 54.94 29.88
C THR A 14 14.81 53.69 30.31
N ALA A 15 15.36 53.05 31.33
CA ALA A 15 14.75 51.96 32.08
C ALA A 15 13.68 52.49 33.05
N SER A 16 12.55 51.80 33.13
CA SER A 16 11.64 51.95 34.27
C SER A 16 11.01 50.60 34.61
N VAL A 17 11.41 50.06 35.73
CA VAL A 17 10.80 48.93 36.43
C VAL A 17 9.51 49.39 37.08
N LEU A 18 8.39 48.74 36.79
CA LEU A 18 7.17 48.80 37.60
C LEU A 18 6.61 47.38 37.77
N LEU A 19 6.71 46.87 38.99
CA LEU A 19 5.98 45.71 39.48
C LEU A 19 4.50 46.12 39.64
N VAL A 20 3.59 45.38 39.00
CA VAL A 20 2.19 45.28 39.44
C VAL A 20 1.76 43.84 39.45
N ALA A 21 1.31 43.43 40.63
CA ALA A 21 0.74 42.11 40.90
C ALA A 21 -0.68 41.96 40.37
N GLY A 22 -1.02 40.73 39.94
CA GLY A 22 -2.33 40.12 40.10
C GLY A 22 -3.37 40.39 39.06
N CYS A 23 -3.70 39.31 38.30
CA CYS A 23 -5.05 38.75 38.21
C CYS A 23 -4.99 37.50 37.32
N ALA A 24 -5.32 36.37 37.91
CA ALA A 24 -5.50 35.12 37.22
C ALA A 24 -6.66 35.22 36.23
N SER A 25 -6.37 35.13 34.94
CA SER A 25 -7.36 34.84 33.91
C SER A 25 -7.03 33.47 33.34
N THR A 26 -7.89 32.50 33.63
CA THR A 26 -7.90 31.16 33.03
C THR A 26 -8.18 31.30 31.55
N THR A 27 -7.13 31.36 30.77
CA THR A 27 -7.23 31.13 29.31
C THR A 27 -7.19 29.63 29.10
N THR A 28 -8.33 29.12 28.67
CA THR A 28 -8.51 27.77 28.11
C THR A 28 -7.56 27.62 26.92
N ALA A 29 -6.43 26.94 27.15
CA ALA A 29 -5.53 26.54 26.07
C ALA A 29 -6.26 25.46 25.26
N THR A 30 -6.68 25.79 24.07
CA THR A 30 -7.04 24.82 23.03
C THR A 30 -5.80 23.96 22.80
N PRO A 31 -5.88 22.63 22.91
CA PRO A 31 -4.76 21.78 22.56
C PRO A 31 -4.58 21.88 21.05
N THR A 32 -3.57 22.62 20.61
CA THR A 32 -3.01 22.45 19.27
C THR A 32 -2.44 21.04 19.25
N ALA A 33 -3.13 20.13 18.57
CA ALA A 33 -2.61 18.82 18.26
C ALA A 33 -1.38 19.04 17.35
N SER A 34 -0.20 19.11 17.95
CA SER A 34 1.05 18.83 17.26
C SER A 34 0.95 17.38 16.84
N ALA A 35 0.73 17.13 15.56
CA ALA A 35 0.99 15.83 14.98
C ALA A 35 2.51 15.60 15.07
N ASN A 36 2.97 15.10 16.21
CA ASN A 36 4.22 14.38 16.27
C ASN A 36 3.98 13.08 15.51
N THR A 37 4.30 13.07 14.22
CA THR A 37 4.64 11.86 13.52
C THR A 37 6.01 11.44 14.07
N ASP A 38 6.04 10.80 15.25
CA ASP A 38 7.07 9.82 15.55
C ASP A 38 6.88 8.71 14.51
N GLU A 39 7.58 8.84 13.40
CA GLU A 39 7.74 7.77 12.43
C GLU A 39 8.33 6.60 13.21
N ALA A 40 7.48 5.60 13.52
CA ALA A 40 7.85 4.48 14.36
C ALA A 40 8.97 3.74 13.66
N ALA A 41 10.22 4.02 14.06
CA ALA A 41 11.39 3.40 13.47
C ALA A 41 11.25 1.88 13.60
N ILE A 42 11.34 1.17 12.46
CA ILE A 42 11.33 -0.28 12.45
C ILE A 42 12.57 -0.73 13.24
N PRO A 43 12.41 -1.56 14.31
CA PRO A 43 13.55 -1.96 15.12
C PRO A 43 14.54 -2.76 14.29
N ALA A 44 15.82 -2.72 14.68
CA ALA A 44 16.84 -3.57 14.08
C ALA A 44 16.44 -5.05 14.23
N VAL A 45 16.24 -5.72 13.10
CA VAL A 45 15.81 -7.11 13.05
C VAL A 45 17.02 -8.02 13.22
N GLN A 46 16.92 -9.00 14.14
CA GLN A 46 17.96 -10.00 14.33
C GLN A 46 17.78 -11.17 13.37
N VAL A 47 18.89 -11.74 12.90
CA VAL A 47 18.86 -12.93 12.06
C VAL A 47 18.16 -14.08 12.80
N ASP A 48 17.21 -14.73 12.13
CA ASP A 48 16.63 -15.99 12.57
C ASP A 48 17.42 -17.15 11.97
N SER A 49 18.22 -17.81 12.81
CA SER A 49 19.10 -18.89 12.36
C SER A 49 18.34 -20.08 11.76
N ALA A 50 17.09 -20.33 12.21
CA ALA A 50 16.26 -21.39 11.66
C ALA A 50 15.74 -21.03 10.26
N ALA A 51 15.31 -19.80 10.04
CA ALA A 51 14.92 -19.32 8.72
C ALA A 51 16.14 -19.27 7.76
N ALA A 52 17.27 -18.72 8.23
CA ALA A 52 18.51 -18.63 7.44
C ALA A 52 19.07 -20.01 7.05
N ALA A 53 18.88 -21.03 7.90
CA ALA A 53 19.30 -22.40 7.59
C ALA A 53 18.53 -23.01 6.41
N LEU A 54 17.24 -22.68 6.25
CA LEU A 54 16.38 -23.14 5.15
C LEU A 54 16.73 -22.50 3.81
N LEU A 55 17.41 -21.34 3.83
CA LEU A 55 17.68 -20.58 2.60
C LEU A 55 18.72 -21.29 1.75
N PRO A 56 18.44 -21.53 0.44
CA PRO A 56 19.40 -22.13 -0.48
C PRO A 56 20.71 -21.32 -0.59
N ALA A 57 21.82 -22.01 -0.74
CA ALA A 57 23.18 -21.42 -0.73
C ALA A 57 23.36 -20.29 -1.75
N LYS A 58 22.71 -20.38 -2.93
CA LYS A 58 22.78 -19.35 -3.97
C LYS A 58 22.32 -17.97 -3.46
N TYR A 59 21.28 -17.92 -2.61
CA TYR A 59 20.76 -16.67 -2.08
C TYR A 59 21.61 -16.08 -0.95
N LYS A 60 22.36 -16.93 -0.23
CA LYS A 60 23.28 -16.48 0.83
C LYS A 60 24.42 -15.62 0.28
N THR A 61 24.82 -15.85 -0.96
CA THR A 61 25.88 -15.09 -1.65
C THR A 61 25.33 -14.00 -2.57
N ALA A 62 24.33 -14.31 -3.37
CA ALA A 62 23.79 -13.40 -4.38
C ALA A 62 22.76 -12.39 -3.81
N GLY A 63 22.10 -12.74 -2.68
CA GLY A 63 20.93 -12.03 -2.20
C GLY A 63 19.66 -12.48 -2.91
N ILE A 64 18.57 -11.74 -2.73
CA ILE A 64 17.25 -12.01 -3.32
C ILE A 64 16.81 -10.82 -4.17
N ASN A 65 16.38 -11.07 -5.41
CA ASN A 65 15.87 -10.05 -6.31
C ASN A 65 14.34 -10.05 -6.29
N VAL A 66 13.75 -8.93 -5.89
CA VAL A 66 12.30 -8.70 -5.85
C VAL A 66 11.84 -8.02 -7.13
N ALA A 67 10.76 -8.54 -7.73
CA ALA A 67 9.97 -7.85 -8.74
C ALA A 67 8.81 -7.11 -8.05
N SER A 68 8.61 -5.83 -8.39
CA SER A 68 7.53 -5.00 -7.84
C SER A 68 7.02 -4.02 -8.89
N ASP A 69 5.71 -3.87 -9.00
CA ASP A 69 5.05 -2.88 -9.88
C ASP A 69 4.91 -1.53 -9.16
N ILE A 70 6.04 -0.98 -8.78
CA ILE A 70 6.14 0.32 -8.10
C ILE A 70 5.90 1.49 -9.11
N PRO A 71 4.99 2.45 -8.81
CA PRO A 71 4.32 2.67 -7.55
C PRO A 71 2.92 2.02 -7.44
N TYR A 72 2.63 1.46 -6.26
CA TYR A 72 1.32 0.96 -5.82
C TYR A 72 1.14 1.29 -4.32
N ALA A 73 1.00 2.55 -4.01
CA ALA A 73 0.99 3.07 -2.64
C ALA A 73 -0.26 2.65 -1.85
N PRO A 74 -0.15 2.27 -0.57
CA PRO A 74 1.02 2.36 0.31
C PRO A 74 1.89 1.10 0.35
N MET A 75 1.64 0.10 -0.50
CA MET A 75 2.42 -1.15 -0.50
C MET A 75 3.86 -0.90 -0.96
N GLU A 76 4.03 -0.26 -2.12
CA GLU A 76 5.31 0.17 -2.66
C GLU A 76 5.19 1.51 -3.38
N MET A 77 6.10 2.41 -3.10
CA MET A 77 6.14 3.75 -3.70
C MET A 77 7.56 4.31 -3.68
N PHE A 78 7.74 5.49 -4.24
CA PHE A 78 8.99 6.23 -4.13
C PHE A 78 8.82 7.38 -3.14
N ASP A 79 9.85 7.63 -2.33
CA ASP A 79 9.95 8.83 -1.50
C ASP A 79 10.33 10.07 -2.36
N ASP A 80 10.48 11.23 -1.72
CA ASP A 80 10.83 12.48 -2.40
C ASP A 80 12.24 12.45 -3.01
N GLU A 81 13.14 11.59 -2.52
CA GLU A 81 14.49 11.33 -3.02
C GLU A 81 14.53 10.22 -4.09
N ASN A 82 13.35 9.70 -4.48
CA ASN A 82 13.19 8.62 -5.44
C ASN A 82 13.77 7.27 -4.97
N ASN A 83 13.82 7.03 -3.67
CA ASN A 83 14.12 5.72 -3.11
C ASN A 83 12.83 4.91 -2.95
N PRO A 84 12.89 3.58 -3.12
CA PRO A 84 11.74 2.72 -2.80
C PRO A 84 11.39 2.81 -1.31
N THR A 85 10.10 2.89 -1.03
CA THR A 85 9.51 2.86 0.32
C THR A 85 8.11 2.22 0.24
N GLY A 86 7.47 1.98 1.36
CA GLY A 86 6.16 1.34 1.41
C GLY A 86 6.15 0.10 2.29
N PHE A 87 4.96 -0.44 2.51
CA PHE A 87 4.78 -1.61 3.38
C PHE A 87 5.54 -2.84 2.87
N ASP A 88 5.40 -3.18 1.57
CA ASP A 88 6.09 -4.32 0.96
C ASP A 88 7.60 -4.11 0.94
N TYR A 89 8.05 -2.88 0.69
CA TYR A 89 9.47 -2.56 0.78
C TYR A 89 10.02 -2.78 2.19
N ASP A 90 9.39 -2.21 3.23
CA ASP A 90 9.82 -2.36 4.62
C ASP A 90 9.78 -3.82 5.09
N LEU A 91 8.71 -4.55 4.72
CA LEU A 91 8.61 -5.98 5.03
C LEU A 91 9.71 -6.77 4.34
N SER A 92 10.00 -6.49 3.07
CA SER A 92 11.07 -7.16 2.31
C SER A 92 12.43 -6.97 2.96
N GLN A 93 12.75 -5.74 3.38
CA GLN A 93 14.01 -5.44 4.08
C GLN A 93 14.12 -6.20 5.40
N SER A 94 13.00 -6.27 6.16
CA SER A 94 12.95 -7.00 7.43
C SER A 94 13.08 -8.52 7.23
N VAL A 95 12.46 -9.08 6.19
CA VAL A 95 12.63 -10.49 5.78
C VAL A 95 14.09 -10.78 5.43
N ALA A 96 14.73 -9.90 4.65
CA ALA A 96 16.14 -10.04 4.31
C ALA A 96 17.06 -10.06 5.55
N GLN A 97 16.78 -9.18 6.54
CA GLN A 97 17.49 -9.17 7.81
C GLN A 97 17.29 -10.47 8.59
N LYS A 98 16.05 -11.02 8.65
CA LYS A 98 15.78 -12.34 9.26
C LYS A 98 16.58 -13.47 8.60
N LEU A 99 16.73 -13.40 7.28
CA LEU A 99 17.48 -14.39 6.52
C LEU A 99 19.01 -14.15 6.52
N GLY A 100 19.49 -12.99 6.97
CA GLY A 100 20.89 -12.59 6.97
C GLY A 100 21.45 -12.35 5.57
N VAL A 101 20.64 -11.87 4.62
CA VAL A 101 21.01 -11.63 3.22
C VAL A 101 20.66 -10.23 2.75
N LYS A 102 21.18 -9.86 1.58
CA LYS A 102 20.75 -8.64 0.89
C LYS A 102 19.49 -8.89 0.08
N ILE A 103 18.68 -7.86 -0.12
CA ILE A 103 17.54 -7.87 -1.01
C ILE A 103 17.59 -6.66 -1.93
N SER A 104 17.27 -6.86 -3.21
CA SER A 104 17.17 -5.80 -4.22
C SER A 104 15.71 -5.67 -4.63
N PHE A 105 15.14 -4.48 -4.51
CA PHE A 105 13.76 -4.20 -4.86
C PHE A 105 13.74 -3.54 -6.25
N ASN A 106 13.18 -4.22 -7.25
CA ASN A 106 13.30 -3.82 -8.65
C ASN A 106 11.93 -3.55 -9.27
N LYS A 107 11.83 -2.44 -10.01
CA LYS A 107 10.61 -2.12 -10.76
C LYS A 107 10.40 -3.13 -11.90
N GLN A 108 9.19 -3.71 -11.95
CA GLN A 108 8.74 -4.63 -12.98
C GLN A 108 7.27 -4.37 -13.28
N ALA A 109 6.92 -4.14 -14.54
CA ALA A 109 5.54 -3.90 -14.93
C ALA A 109 4.63 -5.10 -14.60
N TRP A 110 3.43 -4.82 -14.10
CA TRP A 110 2.49 -5.80 -13.56
C TRP A 110 2.15 -6.95 -14.53
N ASP A 111 1.81 -6.64 -15.77
CA ASP A 111 1.41 -7.64 -16.76
C ASP A 111 2.52 -8.62 -17.18
N SER A 112 3.77 -8.27 -16.87
CA SER A 112 4.95 -9.10 -17.15
C SER A 112 5.67 -9.58 -15.88
N ILE A 113 5.10 -9.34 -14.68
CA ILE A 113 5.78 -9.65 -13.41
C ILE A 113 5.95 -11.16 -13.19
N ILE A 114 4.91 -11.97 -13.45
CA ILE A 114 5.00 -13.43 -13.37
C ILE A 114 5.90 -14.00 -14.51
N PRO A 115 5.74 -13.60 -15.78
CA PRO A 115 6.68 -13.97 -16.83
C PRO A 115 8.15 -13.65 -16.52
N SER A 116 8.42 -12.49 -15.88
CA SER A 116 9.77 -12.10 -15.47
C SER A 116 10.39 -13.06 -14.44
N LEU A 117 9.56 -13.52 -13.49
CA LEU A 117 9.96 -14.55 -12.52
C LEU A 117 10.23 -15.89 -13.19
N GLN A 118 9.37 -16.31 -14.12
CA GLN A 118 9.54 -17.54 -14.91
C GLN A 118 10.80 -17.52 -15.77
N ALA A 119 11.19 -16.35 -16.29
CA ALA A 119 12.41 -16.15 -17.04
C ALA A 119 13.69 -16.11 -16.17
N GLY A 120 13.55 -16.12 -14.83
CA GLY A 120 14.65 -16.06 -13.89
C GLY A 120 15.31 -14.68 -13.74
N ASN A 121 14.63 -13.61 -14.17
CA ASN A 121 15.12 -12.25 -14.00
C ASN A 121 14.97 -11.77 -12.53
N HIS A 122 14.03 -12.36 -11.79
CA HIS A 122 13.77 -12.10 -10.39
C HIS A 122 13.56 -13.42 -9.65
N ASP A 123 13.69 -13.38 -8.33
CA ASP A 123 13.56 -14.55 -7.47
C ASP A 123 12.17 -14.65 -6.81
N ILE A 124 11.60 -13.50 -6.46
CA ILE A 124 10.30 -13.38 -5.80
C ILE A 124 9.52 -12.17 -6.32
N ILE A 125 8.21 -12.15 -6.06
CA ILE A 125 7.34 -11.00 -6.28
C ILE A 125 6.87 -10.49 -4.92
N MET A 126 7.06 -9.20 -4.64
CA MET A 126 6.38 -8.46 -3.57
C MET A 126 5.84 -7.17 -4.18
N SER A 127 4.52 -7.11 -4.37
CA SER A 127 3.84 -6.05 -5.11
C SER A 127 2.34 -6.08 -4.86
N GLY A 128 1.93 -6.15 -3.59
CA GLY A 128 0.52 -6.25 -3.24
C GLY A 128 -0.19 -7.44 -3.92
N MET A 129 0.55 -8.49 -4.33
CA MET A 129 0.00 -9.53 -5.20
C MET A 129 -0.94 -10.48 -4.46
N ASN A 130 -2.21 -10.47 -4.88
CA ASN A 130 -3.22 -11.37 -4.34
C ASN A 130 -2.88 -12.84 -4.65
N ASP A 131 -2.98 -13.69 -3.62
CA ASP A 131 -2.94 -15.14 -3.72
C ASP A 131 -4.26 -15.64 -4.30
N THR A 132 -4.23 -16.18 -5.51
CA THR A 132 -5.41 -16.77 -6.17
C THR A 132 -5.13 -18.20 -6.60
N VAL A 133 -6.19 -19.02 -6.64
CA VAL A 133 -6.08 -20.41 -7.10
C VAL A 133 -5.49 -20.51 -8.50
N GLU A 134 -5.81 -19.54 -9.38
CA GLU A 134 -5.26 -19.48 -10.74
C GLU A 134 -3.75 -19.26 -10.72
N ARG A 135 -3.28 -18.24 -9.99
CA ARG A 135 -1.86 -17.93 -9.85
C ARG A 135 -1.09 -19.02 -9.12
N GLN A 136 -1.75 -19.73 -8.18
CA GLN A 136 -1.19 -20.90 -7.50
C GLN A 136 -0.87 -22.06 -8.46
N ALA A 137 -1.34 -22.07 -9.68
CA ALA A 137 -0.88 -23.03 -10.70
C ALA A 137 0.63 -22.89 -10.99
N THR A 138 1.17 -21.69 -10.89
CA THR A 138 2.57 -21.36 -11.23
C THR A 138 3.40 -21.00 -10.00
N LEU A 139 2.81 -20.30 -9.03
CA LEU A 139 3.47 -19.74 -7.86
C LEU A 139 3.02 -20.44 -6.57
N ASP A 140 3.89 -20.46 -5.56
CA ASP A 140 3.50 -20.55 -4.17
C ASP A 140 3.51 -19.13 -3.57
N TYR A 141 2.58 -18.86 -2.67
CA TYR A 141 2.46 -17.60 -1.96
C TYR A 141 2.79 -17.78 -0.50
N VAL A 142 3.65 -16.91 0.03
CA VAL A 142 3.80 -16.76 1.49
C VAL A 142 2.92 -15.58 1.89
N ASP A 143 1.77 -15.87 2.45
CA ASP A 143 0.75 -14.88 2.78
C ASP A 143 1.15 -14.05 3.98
N TYR A 144 1.12 -12.74 3.81
CA TYR A 144 1.47 -11.78 4.86
C TYR A 144 0.39 -10.72 5.09
N PHE A 145 -0.72 -10.77 4.34
CA PHE A 145 -1.74 -9.73 4.38
C PHE A 145 -3.09 -10.31 3.93
N LYS A 146 -4.21 -9.72 4.40
CA LYS A 146 -5.54 -10.13 3.95
C LYS A 146 -6.46 -8.94 3.88
N GLY A 147 -6.96 -8.63 2.69
CA GLY A 147 -7.90 -7.54 2.44
C GLY A 147 -8.82 -7.87 1.28
N GLY A 148 -9.85 -7.05 1.12
CA GLY A 148 -10.76 -7.12 -0.01
C GLY A 148 -10.54 -5.95 -0.96
N PHE A 149 -11.51 -5.74 -1.85
CA PHE A 149 -11.52 -4.67 -2.84
C PHE A 149 -12.45 -3.55 -2.41
N SER A 150 -12.13 -2.32 -2.79
CA SER A 150 -12.96 -1.15 -2.50
C SER A 150 -13.17 -0.30 -3.75
N ILE A 151 -14.22 0.51 -3.71
CA ILE A 151 -14.61 1.38 -4.80
C ILE A 151 -14.11 2.80 -4.48
N VAL A 152 -13.40 3.40 -5.41
CA VAL A 152 -13.01 4.81 -5.40
C VAL A 152 -13.80 5.55 -6.47
N VAL A 153 -14.30 6.72 -6.14
CA VAL A 153 -15.07 7.57 -7.05
C VAL A 153 -14.49 8.99 -7.09
N ALA A 154 -14.85 9.76 -8.09
CA ALA A 154 -14.50 11.18 -8.12
C ALA A 154 -15.11 11.90 -6.90
N LYS A 155 -14.40 12.91 -6.40
CA LYS A 155 -14.82 13.70 -5.22
C LYS A 155 -16.26 14.17 -5.31
N GLY A 156 -17.00 13.99 -4.19
CA GLY A 156 -18.43 14.29 -4.11
C GLY A 156 -19.33 13.20 -4.68
N ASN A 157 -18.77 12.09 -5.18
CA ASN A 157 -19.54 10.95 -5.69
C ASN A 157 -20.69 11.36 -6.63
N PRO A 158 -20.42 12.02 -7.75
CA PRO A 158 -21.44 12.65 -8.60
C PRO A 158 -22.43 11.64 -9.21
N GLN A 159 -22.09 10.35 -9.25
CA GLN A 159 -22.94 9.29 -9.77
C GLN A 159 -23.71 8.54 -8.69
N GLY A 160 -23.48 8.87 -7.41
CA GLY A 160 -24.18 8.27 -6.28
C GLY A 160 -23.90 6.78 -6.08
N VAL A 161 -22.70 6.30 -6.44
CA VAL A 161 -22.28 4.91 -6.27
C VAL A 161 -22.22 4.57 -4.79
N LYS A 162 -22.78 3.42 -4.39
CA LYS A 162 -22.80 2.95 -2.99
C LYS A 162 -22.31 1.52 -2.85
N THR A 163 -22.51 0.69 -3.88
CA THR A 163 -22.21 -0.74 -3.86
C THR A 163 -21.67 -1.19 -5.21
N LEU A 164 -21.12 -2.42 -5.27
CA LEU A 164 -20.68 -3.02 -6.53
C LEU A 164 -21.80 -3.12 -7.58
N THR A 165 -23.04 -3.34 -7.18
CA THR A 165 -24.18 -3.44 -8.12
C THR A 165 -24.57 -2.12 -8.79
N ASP A 166 -24.14 -0.98 -8.24
CA ASP A 166 -24.30 0.32 -8.88
C ASP A 166 -23.40 0.49 -10.10
N LEU A 167 -22.34 -0.32 -10.18
CA LEU A 167 -21.40 -0.34 -11.32
C LEU A 167 -21.98 -1.04 -12.56
N CYS A 168 -23.10 -1.77 -12.44
CA CYS A 168 -23.74 -2.47 -13.55
C CYS A 168 -24.11 -1.52 -14.69
N GLY A 169 -23.57 -1.81 -15.89
CA GLY A 169 -23.76 -1.01 -17.11
C GLY A 169 -22.93 0.27 -17.17
N GLN A 170 -22.09 0.51 -16.17
CA GLN A 170 -21.27 1.72 -16.05
C GLN A 170 -19.80 1.46 -16.42
N PRO A 171 -19.07 2.48 -16.91
CA PRO A 171 -17.63 2.38 -17.13
C PRO A 171 -16.88 2.46 -15.80
N VAL A 172 -16.00 1.48 -15.56
CA VAL A 172 -15.15 1.36 -14.39
C VAL A 172 -13.70 1.24 -14.83
N THR A 173 -12.80 1.99 -14.20
CA THR A 173 -11.36 1.92 -14.45
C THR A 173 -10.72 0.90 -13.52
N ILE A 174 -9.74 0.16 -14.00
CA ILE A 174 -8.93 -0.78 -13.21
C ILE A 174 -7.54 -0.91 -13.83
N GLN A 175 -6.58 -1.40 -13.05
CA GLN A 175 -5.35 -1.93 -13.62
C GLN A 175 -5.63 -3.27 -14.31
N LYS A 176 -5.04 -3.48 -15.50
CA LYS A 176 -5.19 -4.73 -16.29
C LYS A 176 -4.56 -5.94 -15.60
N ALA A 177 -5.04 -7.14 -15.93
CA ALA A 177 -4.53 -8.42 -15.40
C ALA A 177 -4.61 -8.53 -13.86
N THR A 178 -5.63 -7.93 -13.27
CA THR A 178 -5.87 -7.94 -11.82
C THR A 178 -7.13 -8.73 -11.47
N VAL A 179 -7.21 -9.18 -10.22
CA VAL A 179 -8.37 -9.90 -9.65
C VAL A 179 -9.64 -9.04 -9.70
N GLN A 180 -9.50 -7.73 -9.59
CA GLN A 180 -10.60 -6.76 -9.68
C GLN A 180 -11.35 -6.88 -11.00
N GLY A 181 -10.63 -7.08 -12.11
CA GLY A 181 -11.24 -7.31 -13.42
C GLY A 181 -12.11 -8.56 -13.45
N ASP A 182 -11.65 -9.64 -12.84
CA ASP A 182 -12.40 -10.91 -12.78
C ASP A 182 -13.60 -10.82 -11.83
N MET A 183 -13.46 -10.16 -10.70
CA MET A 183 -14.57 -9.85 -9.79
C MET A 183 -15.66 -9.03 -10.51
N LEU A 184 -15.29 -7.99 -11.25
CA LEU A 184 -16.26 -7.17 -12.00
C LEU A 184 -16.96 -7.97 -13.12
N LYS A 185 -16.25 -8.88 -13.80
CA LYS A 185 -16.86 -9.81 -14.77
C LYS A 185 -17.86 -10.74 -14.08
N ALA A 186 -17.50 -11.24 -12.88
CA ALA A 186 -18.35 -12.14 -12.08
C ALA A 186 -19.65 -11.47 -11.60
N LEU A 187 -19.76 -10.14 -11.60
CA LEU A 187 -21.01 -9.43 -11.31
C LEU A 187 -22.07 -9.54 -12.44
N THR A 188 -21.70 -10.01 -13.63
CA THR A 188 -22.61 -10.03 -14.80
C THR A 188 -23.95 -10.71 -14.54
N PRO A 189 -24.04 -11.90 -13.87
CA PRO A 189 -25.35 -12.50 -13.55
C PRO A 189 -26.22 -11.62 -12.65
N GLN A 190 -25.62 -10.96 -11.67
CA GLN A 190 -26.33 -10.04 -10.75
C GLN A 190 -26.83 -8.81 -11.50
N CYS A 191 -26.01 -8.24 -12.37
CA CYS A 191 -26.41 -7.12 -13.23
C CYS A 191 -27.59 -7.50 -14.11
N THR A 192 -27.54 -8.68 -14.75
CA THR A 192 -28.61 -9.18 -15.61
C THR A 192 -29.91 -9.41 -14.83
N ALA A 193 -29.83 -10.00 -13.63
CA ALA A 193 -30.99 -10.20 -12.75
C ALA A 193 -31.64 -8.86 -12.33
N ALA A 194 -30.85 -7.79 -12.24
CA ALA A 194 -31.32 -6.43 -11.98
C ALA A 194 -31.78 -5.68 -13.24
N GLY A 195 -31.85 -6.34 -14.41
CA GLY A 195 -32.23 -5.72 -15.69
C GLY A 195 -31.18 -4.72 -16.23
N LYS A 196 -29.94 -4.80 -15.74
CA LYS A 196 -28.84 -3.93 -16.16
C LYS A 196 -27.83 -4.70 -17.06
N LYS A 197 -27.02 -3.95 -17.81
CA LYS A 197 -25.90 -4.51 -18.57
C LYS A 197 -24.74 -4.87 -17.64
N ALA A 198 -23.81 -5.72 -18.12
CA ALA A 198 -22.53 -5.96 -17.44
C ALA A 198 -21.73 -4.66 -17.25
N VAL A 199 -20.83 -4.65 -16.29
CA VAL A 199 -19.87 -3.55 -16.08
C VAL A 199 -19.02 -3.36 -17.35
N ILE A 200 -18.77 -2.12 -17.74
CA ILE A 200 -17.86 -1.75 -18.82
C ILE A 200 -16.48 -1.55 -18.21
N ILE A 201 -15.58 -2.51 -18.38
CA ILE A 201 -14.26 -2.51 -17.74
C ILE A 201 -13.26 -1.80 -18.64
N ASN A 202 -12.70 -0.69 -18.18
CA ASN A 202 -11.64 0.07 -18.82
C ASN A 202 -10.31 -0.25 -18.14
N GLU A 203 -9.47 -1.03 -18.81
CA GLU A 203 -8.20 -1.52 -18.29
C GLU A 203 -7.04 -0.57 -18.63
N TYR A 204 -6.16 -0.33 -17.65
CA TYR A 204 -4.97 0.53 -17.77
C TYR A 204 -3.70 -0.23 -17.38
N PRO A 205 -2.51 0.16 -17.89
CA PRO A 205 -1.26 -0.53 -17.58
C PRO A 205 -0.87 -0.54 -16.11
N SER A 206 -1.21 0.52 -15.37
CA SER A 206 -0.90 0.68 -13.95
C SER A 206 -2.06 1.28 -13.19
N ASP A 207 -2.08 1.08 -11.87
CA ASP A 207 -3.07 1.65 -10.98
C ASP A 207 -3.09 3.20 -11.00
N PRO A 208 -1.94 3.93 -10.96
CA PRO A 208 -1.95 5.38 -11.12
C PRO A 208 -2.56 5.86 -12.45
N GLU A 209 -2.41 5.10 -13.53
CA GLU A 209 -3.04 5.45 -14.82
C GLU A 209 -4.55 5.23 -14.78
N ALA A 210 -5.04 4.18 -14.13
CA ALA A 210 -6.47 3.93 -13.89
C ALA A 210 -7.09 5.06 -13.07
N LEU A 211 -6.46 5.48 -11.96
CA LEU A 211 -6.89 6.62 -11.14
C LEU A 211 -6.89 7.94 -11.93
N ASN A 212 -5.88 8.19 -12.76
CA ASN A 212 -5.85 9.36 -13.63
C ASN A 212 -6.98 9.35 -14.65
N ALA A 213 -7.32 8.18 -15.18
CA ALA A 213 -8.45 8.00 -16.10
C ALA A 213 -9.80 8.24 -15.38
N LEU A 214 -9.98 7.75 -14.14
CA LEU A 214 -11.13 8.07 -13.32
C LEU A 214 -11.26 9.60 -13.14
N ARG A 215 -10.17 10.28 -12.75
CA ARG A 215 -10.15 11.75 -12.60
C ARG A 215 -10.50 12.47 -13.91
N ALA A 216 -10.12 11.91 -15.05
CA ALA A 216 -10.45 12.45 -16.38
C ALA A 216 -11.88 12.09 -16.85
N GLY A 217 -12.70 11.45 -16.00
CA GLY A 217 -14.08 11.08 -16.32
C GLY A 217 -14.21 9.91 -17.30
N LYS A 218 -13.18 9.05 -17.42
CA LYS A 218 -13.21 7.87 -18.26
C LYS A 218 -13.90 6.67 -17.62
N GLY A 219 -14.24 6.77 -16.33
CA GLY A 219 -15.04 5.85 -15.55
C GLY A 219 -15.84 6.61 -14.50
N ILE A 220 -16.86 5.96 -13.93
CA ILE A 220 -17.59 6.50 -12.78
C ILE A 220 -16.95 6.10 -11.45
N ALA A 221 -16.16 5.04 -11.48
CA ALA A 221 -15.44 4.48 -10.34
C ALA A 221 -14.15 3.81 -10.80
N ASP A 222 -13.25 3.60 -9.84
CA ASP A 222 -12.13 2.66 -9.90
C ASP A 222 -12.31 1.58 -8.82
N VAL A 223 -11.87 0.36 -9.08
CA VAL A 223 -11.92 -0.73 -8.11
C VAL A 223 -10.50 -1.26 -7.91
N MET A 224 -10.04 -1.20 -6.68
CA MET A 224 -8.69 -1.58 -6.28
C MET A 224 -8.68 -2.25 -4.90
N ASP A 225 -7.52 -2.73 -4.45
CA ASP A 225 -7.41 -3.26 -3.08
C ASP A 225 -7.79 -2.20 -2.04
N ALA A 226 -8.49 -2.60 -0.99
CA ALA A 226 -9.05 -1.70 0.00
C ALA A 226 -8.04 -0.74 0.65
N PRO A 227 -6.82 -1.17 1.04
CA PRO A 227 -5.82 -0.25 1.59
C PRO A 227 -5.32 0.78 0.58
N ILE A 228 -5.20 0.39 -0.69
CA ILE A 228 -4.78 1.28 -1.78
C ILE A 228 -5.88 2.31 -2.06
N ALA A 229 -7.14 1.87 -2.10
CA ALA A 229 -8.30 2.74 -2.24
C ALA A 229 -8.37 3.80 -1.13
N ALA A 230 -8.18 3.38 0.12
CA ALA A 230 -8.16 4.28 1.27
C ALA A 230 -7.01 5.30 1.19
N TYR A 231 -5.81 4.84 0.81
CA TYR A 231 -4.65 5.70 0.64
C TYR A 231 -4.86 6.71 -0.51
N ALA A 232 -5.34 6.26 -1.66
CA ALA A 232 -5.63 7.12 -2.80
C ALA A 232 -6.65 8.21 -2.45
N ALA A 233 -7.74 7.87 -1.75
CA ALA A 233 -8.75 8.84 -1.34
C ALA A 233 -8.20 9.89 -0.35
N GLN A 234 -7.27 9.50 0.54
CA GLN A 234 -6.68 10.40 1.53
C GLN A 234 -5.60 11.31 0.94
N THR A 235 -4.78 10.80 0.02
CA THR A 235 -3.55 11.49 -0.39
C THR A 235 -3.65 12.18 -1.74
N SER A 236 -4.43 11.63 -2.69
CA SER A 236 -4.53 12.19 -4.04
C SER A 236 -5.11 13.61 -4.02
N GLY A 237 -4.28 14.57 -4.49
CA GLY A 237 -4.64 15.99 -4.42
C GLY A 237 -4.91 16.47 -2.98
N LYS A 238 -4.20 15.92 -1.99
CA LYS A 238 -4.44 16.18 -0.56
C LYS A 238 -5.89 15.84 -0.15
N GLY A 239 -6.42 14.70 -0.63
CA GLY A 239 -7.77 14.23 -0.36
C GLY A 239 -8.89 14.95 -1.13
N GLN A 240 -8.55 15.70 -2.19
CA GLN A 240 -9.51 16.49 -2.94
C GLN A 240 -9.98 15.84 -4.25
N TYR A 241 -9.34 14.75 -4.70
CA TYR A 241 -9.67 14.17 -5.99
C TYR A 241 -10.68 13.04 -5.92
N PHE A 242 -10.64 12.26 -4.86
CA PHE A 242 -11.42 11.03 -4.75
C PHE A 242 -12.14 10.90 -3.41
N ASP A 243 -13.21 10.12 -3.41
CA ASP A 243 -13.86 9.59 -2.21
C ASP A 243 -13.80 8.06 -2.24
N LEU A 244 -13.56 7.47 -1.08
CA LEU A 244 -13.69 6.05 -0.84
C LEU A 244 -15.17 5.73 -0.58
N ILE A 245 -15.70 4.72 -1.26
CA ILE A 245 -17.04 4.19 -0.94
C ILE A 245 -16.87 3.18 0.21
N THR A 246 -17.51 3.50 1.33
CA THR A 246 -17.51 2.62 2.51
C THR A 246 -18.80 1.79 2.52
N ASP A 247 -18.65 0.50 2.75
CA ASP A 247 -19.75 -0.43 2.97
C ASP A 247 -19.61 -1.06 4.36
N ALA A 248 -20.56 -0.77 5.26
CA ALA A 248 -20.54 -1.28 6.62
C ALA A 248 -20.61 -2.81 6.71
N ALA A 249 -21.13 -3.48 5.68
CA ALA A 249 -21.14 -4.93 5.60
C ALA A 249 -19.78 -5.50 5.18
N ASN A 250 -18.92 -4.67 4.57
CA ASN A 250 -17.60 -5.05 4.05
C ASN A 250 -16.52 -4.05 4.51
N PRO A 251 -16.24 -3.93 5.81
CA PRO A 251 -15.38 -2.87 6.35
C PRO A 251 -13.91 -2.97 5.87
N ASN A 252 -13.45 -4.15 5.50
CA ASN A 252 -12.12 -4.40 4.93
C ASN A 252 -12.16 -4.67 3.42
N GLY A 253 -13.24 -4.26 2.75
CA GLY A 253 -13.45 -4.46 1.32
C GLY A 253 -14.23 -5.71 0.96
N TYR A 254 -14.65 -5.79 -0.30
CA TYR A 254 -15.37 -6.93 -0.88
C TYR A 254 -14.40 -8.08 -1.16
N GLU A 255 -14.90 -9.32 -1.06
CA GLU A 255 -14.17 -10.54 -1.47
C GLU A 255 -12.74 -10.63 -0.91
N ALA A 256 -12.61 -10.59 0.41
CA ALA A 256 -11.30 -10.60 1.07
C ALA A 256 -10.43 -11.80 0.63
N VAL A 257 -9.26 -11.50 0.13
CA VAL A 257 -8.26 -12.43 -0.40
C VAL A 257 -6.93 -12.25 0.33
N TYR A 258 -6.11 -13.29 0.37
CA TYR A 258 -4.74 -13.15 0.87
C TYR A 258 -3.86 -12.44 -0.16
N THR A 259 -2.88 -11.72 0.35
CA THR A 259 -1.77 -11.12 -0.41
C THR A 259 -0.48 -11.73 0.11
N GLY A 260 0.41 -12.11 -0.79
CA GLY A 260 1.59 -12.86 -0.40
C GLY A 260 2.81 -12.62 -1.26
N ILE A 261 3.97 -13.08 -0.77
CA ILE A 261 5.20 -13.14 -1.54
C ILE A 261 5.07 -14.27 -2.57
N GLY A 262 5.04 -13.92 -3.86
CA GLY A 262 5.00 -14.88 -4.94
C GLY A 262 6.36 -15.51 -5.21
N VAL A 263 6.42 -16.85 -5.22
CA VAL A 263 7.64 -17.65 -5.45
C VAL A 263 7.32 -18.73 -6.47
N LEU A 264 8.21 -18.99 -7.44
CA LEU A 264 8.01 -20.12 -8.35
C LEU A 264 7.89 -21.44 -7.56
N LYS A 265 6.88 -22.26 -7.88
CA LYS A 265 6.63 -23.57 -7.21
C LYS A 265 7.83 -24.50 -7.17
N ALA A 266 8.76 -24.37 -8.10
CA ALA A 266 10.00 -25.14 -8.12
C ALA A 266 10.96 -24.76 -6.98
N ASN A 267 10.81 -23.57 -6.38
CA ASN A 267 11.73 -23.02 -5.36
C ASN A 267 11.19 -23.25 -3.93
N LYS A 268 10.79 -24.46 -3.59
CA LYS A 268 10.15 -24.81 -2.30
C LYS A 268 10.99 -24.44 -1.07
N GLU A 269 12.30 -24.59 -1.16
CA GLU A 269 13.21 -24.22 -0.08
C GLU A 269 13.21 -22.72 0.18
N LEU A 270 13.18 -21.90 -0.89
CA LEU A 270 13.03 -20.43 -0.78
C LEU A 270 11.69 -20.08 -0.15
N THR A 271 10.58 -20.70 -0.61
CA THR A 271 9.25 -20.51 -0.05
C THR A 271 9.24 -20.82 1.46
N ALA A 272 9.85 -21.92 1.88
CA ALA A 272 9.91 -22.32 3.30
C ALA A 272 10.76 -21.33 4.12
N ALA A 273 11.89 -20.85 3.58
CA ALA A 273 12.74 -19.88 4.25
C ALA A 273 12.02 -18.53 4.44
N LEU A 274 11.32 -18.04 3.40
CA LEU A 274 10.52 -16.82 3.44
C LEU A 274 9.36 -16.93 4.43
N GLN A 275 8.63 -18.05 4.40
CA GLN A 275 7.52 -18.31 5.33
C GLN A 275 8.00 -18.27 6.77
N LYS A 276 9.12 -18.93 7.06
CA LYS A 276 9.71 -18.93 8.40
C LYS A 276 10.18 -17.53 8.82
N ALA A 277 10.75 -16.75 7.91
CA ALA A 277 11.17 -15.38 8.18
C ALA A 277 10.00 -14.44 8.46
N VAL A 278 8.92 -14.51 7.65
CA VAL A 278 7.70 -13.72 7.87
C VAL A 278 7.06 -14.11 9.21
N GLN A 279 6.94 -15.42 9.53
CA GLN A 279 6.43 -15.87 10.82
C GLN A 279 7.26 -15.34 11.99
N SER A 280 8.58 -15.36 11.86
CA SER A 280 9.48 -14.82 12.89
C SER A 280 9.28 -13.31 13.13
N LEU A 281 8.98 -12.53 12.08
CA LEU A 281 8.63 -11.11 12.20
C LEU A 281 7.26 -10.89 12.85
N ILE A 282 6.31 -11.81 12.64
CA ILE A 282 5.01 -11.81 13.32
C ILE A 282 5.22 -12.09 14.81
N ASP A 283 5.97 -13.14 15.14
CA ASP A 283 6.18 -13.64 16.49
C ASP A 283 6.91 -12.62 17.39
N ASP A 284 7.87 -11.87 16.84
CA ASP A 284 8.62 -10.85 17.58
C ASP A 284 7.97 -9.45 17.56
N GLY A 285 6.84 -9.31 16.85
CA GLY A 285 6.07 -8.07 16.77
C GLY A 285 6.60 -7.02 15.80
N THR A 286 7.70 -7.29 15.08
CA THR A 286 8.24 -6.36 14.04
C THR A 286 7.24 -6.14 12.93
N TYR A 287 6.59 -7.22 12.45
CA TYR A 287 5.54 -7.14 11.44
C TYR A 287 4.38 -6.22 11.86
N GLY A 288 3.92 -6.32 13.10
CA GLY A 288 2.87 -5.43 13.63
C GLY A 288 3.26 -3.96 13.63
N LYS A 289 4.55 -3.65 13.87
CA LYS A 289 5.06 -2.27 13.81
C LYS A 289 5.13 -1.74 12.37
N ILE A 290 5.50 -2.60 11.40
CA ILE A 290 5.46 -2.23 9.98
C ILE A 290 4.03 -1.95 9.54
N LEU A 291 3.06 -2.80 9.90
CA LEU A 291 1.65 -2.55 9.63
C LEU A 291 1.17 -1.21 10.22
N ALA A 292 1.54 -0.94 11.48
CA ALA A 292 1.15 0.29 12.17
C ALA A 292 1.75 1.55 11.52
N LYS A 293 3.02 1.48 11.10
CA LYS A 293 3.68 2.57 10.36
C LYS A 293 2.88 2.98 9.11
N TRP A 294 2.29 2.01 8.42
CA TRP A 294 1.55 2.24 7.17
C TRP A 294 0.03 2.33 7.35
N ASN A 295 -0.48 2.35 8.60
CA ASN A 295 -1.92 2.34 8.94
C ASN A 295 -2.66 1.10 8.37
N LEU A 296 -2.00 -0.04 8.31
CA LEU A 296 -2.50 -1.29 7.72
C LEU A 296 -2.82 -2.37 8.75
N SER A 297 -2.88 -2.05 10.05
CA SER A 297 -3.04 -3.04 11.12
C SER A 297 -4.29 -3.90 11.00
N SER A 298 -5.38 -3.39 10.43
CA SER A 298 -6.65 -4.13 10.24
C SER A 298 -6.57 -5.23 9.18
N PHE A 299 -5.53 -5.23 8.34
CA PHE A 299 -5.33 -6.20 7.28
C PHE A 299 -4.26 -7.24 7.60
N GLY A 300 -3.63 -7.12 8.78
CA GLY A 300 -2.56 -8.03 9.19
C GLY A 300 -3.05 -9.46 9.45
N VAL A 301 -2.13 -10.40 9.28
CA VAL A 301 -2.34 -11.83 9.60
C VAL A 301 -1.58 -12.21 10.88
N THR A 302 -2.04 -13.25 11.56
CA THR A 302 -1.37 -13.79 12.76
C THR A 302 -0.47 -14.97 12.43
N THR A 303 -0.58 -15.51 11.23
CA THR A 303 0.20 -16.66 10.76
C THR A 303 0.54 -16.47 9.29
N ALA A 304 1.82 -16.62 8.96
CA ALA A 304 2.27 -16.67 7.58
C ALA A 304 1.93 -18.04 6.99
N THR A 305 0.86 -18.11 6.20
CA THR A 305 0.43 -19.34 5.53
C THR A 305 1.08 -19.48 4.15
N ILE A 306 1.10 -20.70 3.62
CA ILE A 306 1.44 -20.94 2.22
C ILE A 306 0.16 -21.28 1.46
N ASN A 307 -0.17 -20.48 0.41
CA ASN A 307 -1.34 -20.69 -0.42
C ASN A 307 -2.64 -20.70 0.42
N GLY A 308 -2.86 -19.65 1.20
CA GLY A 308 -3.99 -19.55 2.13
C GLY A 308 -5.35 -19.43 1.46
N THR A 309 -5.39 -18.84 0.25
CA THR A 309 -6.61 -18.80 -0.56
C THR A 309 -6.94 -20.20 -1.08
N LYS A 310 -8.16 -20.65 -0.81
CA LYS A 310 -8.69 -21.95 -1.24
C LYS A 310 -9.84 -21.75 -2.23
N LYS A 311 -10.17 -22.83 -2.96
CA LYS A 311 -11.34 -22.86 -3.85
C LYS A 311 -12.63 -22.66 -3.09
#